data_a6073ae8ae0a275be7fa24918d33ce0f
#
_entry.id   a6073ae8ae0a275be7fa24918d33ce0f
#
_cell.length_a   1.000
_cell.length_b   1.000
_cell.length_c   1.000
_cell.angle_alpha   90.00
_cell.angle_beta   90.00
_cell.angle_gamma   90.00
#
_symmetry.space_group_name_H-M   'P 1'
#
loop_
_entity.id
_entity.type
_entity.pdbx_description
1 polymer ?
#
loop_
_entity_poly.entity_id
_entity_poly.type
_entity_poly.pdbx_seq_one_letter_code
_entity_poly.pdbx_strand_id
1 'polypeptide(L)' 'MTQDERWLNRYNEVKEFIETNKRNPSKHRIEEHDMLNWLKANRKALNAGKMKLERVEKFRKLLELMEKYKRKNQYE' A
#
# COMPACT_ATOMS: atom_id res chain seq x y z
N MET A 1 17.23 4.99 12.05
CA MET A 1 15.87 5.22 11.55
C MET A 1 14.81 4.79 12.55
N THR A 2 13.81 5.61 12.73
CA THR A 2 12.67 5.27 13.58
C THR A 2 11.71 4.37 12.80
N GLN A 3 10.80 3.71 13.52
CA GLN A 3 9.76 2.91 12.89
C GLN A 3 8.87 3.76 11.99
N ASP A 4 8.60 4.99 12.40
CA ASP A 4 7.76 5.90 11.61
C ASP A 4 8.42 6.26 10.28
N GLU A 5 9.73 6.49 10.30
CA GLU A 5 10.46 6.78 9.08
C GLU A 5 10.47 5.59 8.13
N ARG A 6 10.66 4.38 8.66
CA ARG A 6 10.61 3.16 7.86
C ARG A 6 9.25 2.97 7.23
N TRP A 7 8.19 3.19 8.01
CA TRP A 7 6.83 3.07 7.52
C TRP A 7 6.58 4.07 6.39
N LEU A 8 7.00 5.31 6.59
CA LEU A 8 6.80 6.37 5.61
C LEU A 8 7.59 6.11 4.33
N ASN A 9 8.82 5.63 4.46
CA ASN A 9 9.64 5.27 3.30
C ASN A 9 8.96 4.18 2.47
N ARG A 10 8.44 3.17 3.14
CA ARG A 10 7.74 2.08 2.47
C ARG A 10 6.45 2.57 1.84
N TYR A 11 5.72 3.43 2.54
CA TYR A 11 4.51 4.05 2.02
C TYR A 11 4.79 4.80 0.72
N ASN A 12 5.82 5.64 0.72
CA ASN A 12 6.19 6.40 -0.46
C ASN A 12 6.62 5.49 -1.61
N GLU A 13 7.35 4.44 -1.31
CA GLU A 13 7.80 3.46 -2.29
C GLU A 13 6.62 2.78 -2.97
N VAL A 14 5.66 2.31 -2.18
CA VAL A 14 4.46 1.64 -2.71
C VAL A 14 3.61 2.62 -3.52
N LYS A 15 3.41 3.81 -2.99
CA LYS A 15 2.63 4.84 -3.66
C LYS A 15 3.24 5.19 -5.01
N GLU A 16 4.54 5.43 -5.04
CA GLU A 16 5.26 5.76 -6.26
C GLU A 16 5.18 4.61 -7.27
N PHE A 17 5.31 3.38 -6.79
CA PHE A 17 5.18 2.21 -7.65
C PHE A 17 3.82 2.19 -8.35
N ILE A 18 2.76 2.38 -7.59
CA ILE A 18 1.39 2.34 -8.13
C ILE A 18 1.18 3.47 -9.14
N GLU A 19 1.63 4.67 -8.82
CA GLU A 19 1.48 5.82 -9.71
C GLU A 19 2.29 5.67 -10.99
N THR A 20 3.49 5.14 -10.88
CA THR A 20 4.38 4.96 -12.03
C THR A 20 3.90 3.84 -12.94
N ASN A 21 3.55 2.72 -12.38
CA ASN A 21 3.14 1.55 -13.15
C ASN A 21 1.64 1.52 -13.45
N LYS A 22 0.87 2.35 -12.77
CA LYS A 22 -0.60 2.43 -12.92
C LYS A 22 -1.27 1.09 -12.69
N ARG A 23 -0.73 0.32 -11.74
CA ARG A 23 -1.28 -0.97 -11.33
C ARG A 23 -0.83 -1.28 -9.91
N ASN A 24 -1.55 -2.18 -9.27
CA ASN A 24 -1.19 -2.63 -7.93
C ASN A 24 -0.03 -3.64 -7.97
N PRO A 25 0.74 -3.75 -6.88
CA PRO A 25 1.77 -4.78 -6.78
C PRO A 25 1.18 -6.17 -6.98
N SER A 26 1.91 -7.04 -7.66
CA SER A 26 1.45 -8.39 -7.98
C SER A 26 2.15 -9.44 -7.15
N LYS A 27 1.42 -10.46 -6.75
CA LYS A 27 2.00 -11.60 -6.03
C LYS A 27 2.85 -12.49 -6.93
N HIS A 28 2.73 -12.31 -8.23
CA HIS A 28 3.47 -13.13 -9.20
C HIS A 28 4.89 -12.64 -9.43
N ARG A 29 5.23 -11.47 -8.92
CA ARG A 29 6.57 -10.91 -9.05
C ARG A 29 7.23 -10.84 -7.67
N ILE A 30 8.41 -11.45 -7.57
CA ILE A 30 9.17 -11.49 -6.31
C ILE A 30 9.48 -10.09 -5.81
N GLU A 31 9.81 -9.19 -6.73
CA GLU A 31 10.15 -7.80 -6.41
C GLU A 31 9.01 -7.06 -5.71
N GLU A 32 7.78 -7.46 -6.02
CA GLU A 32 6.58 -6.80 -5.50
C GLU A 32 6.01 -7.49 -4.26
N HIS A 33 6.54 -8.65 -3.92
CA HIS A 33 6.08 -9.43 -2.77
C HIS A 33 6.20 -8.67 -1.46
N ASP A 34 7.31 -7.99 -1.26
CA ASP A 34 7.54 -7.22 -0.03
C ASP A 34 6.52 -6.10 0.11
N MET A 35 6.20 -5.44 -0.99
CA MET A 35 5.18 -4.40 -0.99
C MET A 35 3.81 -4.96 -0.65
N LEU A 36 3.47 -6.11 -1.21
CA LEU A 36 2.20 -6.78 -0.91
C LEU A 36 2.12 -7.19 0.55
N ASN A 37 3.18 -7.76 1.09
CA ASN A 37 3.23 -8.16 2.48
C ASN A 37 3.06 -6.97 3.41
N TRP A 38 3.72 -5.86 3.09
CA TRP A 38 3.58 -4.62 3.83
C TRP A 38 2.14 -4.11 3.79
N LEU A 39 1.51 -4.14 2.61
CA LEU A 39 0.13 -3.73 2.45
C LEU A 39 -0.83 -4.60 3.26
N LYS A 40 -0.65 -5.91 3.20
CA LYS A 40 -1.48 -6.85 3.96
C LYS A 40 -1.35 -6.64 5.46
N ALA A 41 -0.11 -6.48 5.94
CA ALA A 41 0.15 -6.26 7.36
C ALA A 41 -0.50 -4.97 7.85
N ASN A 42 -0.37 -3.90 7.08
CA ASN A 42 -0.97 -2.62 7.45
C ASN A 42 -2.49 -2.64 7.37
N ARG A 43 -3.03 -3.31 6.38
CA ARG A 43 -4.48 -3.46 6.24
C ARG A 43 -5.06 -4.21 7.44
N LYS A 44 -4.36 -5.24 7.88
CA LYS A 44 -4.76 -6.00 9.06
C LYS A 44 -4.69 -5.12 10.31
N ALA A 45 -3.65 -4.32 10.46
CA ALA A 45 -3.52 -3.41 11.58
C ALA A 45 -4.62 -2.34 11.58
N LEU A 46 -4.97 -1.84 10.40
CA LEU A 46 -6.06 -0.87 10.24
C LEU A 46 -7.39 -1.47 10.68
N ASN A 47 -7.70 -2.67 10.21
CA ASN A 47 -8.94 -3.35 10.55
C ASN A 47 -9.03 -3.70 12.03
N ALA A 48 -7.89 -3.97 12.66
CA ALA A 48 -7.82 -4.28 14.08
C ALA A 48 -7.83 -3.02 14.98
N GLY A 49 -7.79 -1.83 14.37
CA GLY A 49 -7.75 -0.59 15.11
C GLY A 49 -6.44 -0.31 15.82
N LYS A 50 -5.36 -0.94 15.37
CA LYS A 50 -4.03 -0.82 15.98
C LYS A 50 -3.13 0.19 15.28
N MET A 51 -3.58 0.76 14.19
CA MET A 51 -2.79 1.71 13.41
C MET A 51 -2.92 3.12 13.99
N LYS A 52 -1.80 3.86 14.00
CA LYS A 52 -1.82 5.25 14.45
C LYS A 52 -2.66 6.10 13.50
N LEU A 53 -3.36 7.10 14.05
CA LEU A 53 -4.23 7.97 13.25
C LEU A 53 -3.52 8.61 12.06
N GLU A 54 -2.30 9.06 12.26
CA GLU A 54 -1.51 9.67 11.18
C GLU A 54 -1.29 8.70 10.03
N ARG A 55 -1.03 7.44 10.35
CA ARG A 55 -0.84 6.41 9.35
C ARG A 55 -2.15 6.01 8.71
N VAL A 56 -3.23 6.01 9.48
CA VAL A 56 -4.56 5.66 8.98
C VAL A 56 -4.96 6.57 7.82
N GLU A 57 -4.81 7.87 7.99
CA GLU A 57 -5.17 8.82 6.95
C GLU A 57 -4.37 8.59 5.66
N LYS A 58 -3.07 8.42 5.80
CA LYS A 58 -2.20 8.17 4.65
C LYS A 58 -2.50 6.84 3.99
N PHE A 59 -2.70 5.81 4.80
CA PHE A 59 -2.96 4.47 4.28
C PHE A 59 -4.29 4.40 3.57
N ARG A 60 -5.31 5.10 4.06
CA ARG A 60 -6.61 5.16 3.39
C ARG A 60 -6.49 5.77 2.00
N LYS A 61 -5.72 6.85 1.88
CA LYS A 61 -5.47 7.46 0.57
C LYS A 61 -4.79 6.48 -0.38
N LEU A 62 -3.85 5.70 0.14
CA LEU A 62 -3.18 4.69 -0.64
C LEU A 62 -4.16 3.60 -1.09
N LEU A 63 -5.05 3.18 -0.21
CA LEU A 63 -6.07 2.19 -0.54
C LEU A 63 -7.02 2.69 -1.62
N GLU A 64 -7.40 3.96 -1.56
CA GLU A 64 -8.23 4.58 -2.60
C GLU A 64 -7.53 4.55 -3.95
N LEU A 65 -6.25 4.86 -3.96
CA LEU A 65 -5.44 4.81 -5.18
C LEU A 65 -5.39 3.39 -5.74
N MET A 66 -5.19 2.40 -4.87
CA MET A 66 -5.18 1.00 -5.26
C MET A 66 -6.52 0.56 -5.83
N GLU A 67 -7.59 0.99 -5.20
CA GLU A 67 -8.95 0.68 -5.64
C GLU A 67 -9.22 1.23 -7.04
N LYS A 68 -8.75 2.43 -7.30
CA LYS A 68 -8.88 3.07 -8.60
C LYS A 68 -8.28 2.22 -9.72
N TYR A 69 -7.07 1.74 -9.50
CA TYR A 69 -6.38 0.93 -10.51
C TYR A 69 -6.90 -0.51 -10.57
N LYS A 70 -7.39 -1.01 -9.46
CA LYS A 70 -8.01 -2.33 -9.42
C LYS A 70 -9.26 -2.38 -10.28
N ARG A 71 -10.10 -1.36 -10.19
CA ARG A 71 -11.32 -1.27 -11.00
C ARG A 71 -11.01 -1.23 -12.48
N LYS A 72 -9.99 -0.46 -12.84
CA LYS A 72 -9.59 -0.32 -14.23
C LYS A 72 -9.14 -1.66 -14.80
N ASN A 73 -8.40 -2.43 -14.02
CA ASN A 73 -7.92 -3.75 -14.44
C ASN A 73 -9.04 -4.78 -14.56
N GLN A 74 -10.10 -4.58 -13.81
CA GLN A 74 -11.22 -5.52 -13.78
C GLN A 74 -11.99 -5.57 -15.09
N TYR A 75 -11.97 -4.50 -15.84
CA TYR A 75 -12.71 -4.39 -17.11
C TYR A 75 -11.84 -4.62 -18.33
N GLU A 76 -10.60 -4.91 -18.11
CA GLU A 76 -9.68 -5.27 -19.17
C GLU A 76 -9.46 -6.78 -19.19
#